data_427207113387acdb090e47852a2ea595
#
_entry.id   427207113387acdb090e47852a2ea595
#
_cell.length_a   1.000
_cell.length_b   1.000
_cell.length_c   1.000
_cell.angle_alpha   90.00
_cell.angle_beta   90.00
_cell.angle_gamma   90.00
#
_symmetry.space_group_name_H-M   'P 1'
#
loop_
_entity.id
_entity.type
_entity.pdbx_description
1 polymer ?
#
loop_
_entity_poly.entity_id
_entity_poly.type
_entity_poly.pdbx_seq_one_letter_code
_entity_poly.pdbx_strand_id
1 'polypeptide(L)'
;LYYAGYIRVFLGNEEVVKERWRTAWNPNSYKFSFDMEQGRLYDLRIEWRPDGGTSYCGLRAYAPVDRIEKDRLTMWNEMVQESDYYFISGDNMDGVINALHSLVGKTNMLPKWAMGFWQSREHYQNQNEVVQTVREFRRRGIGLDNIVQDWNYWKEGEWGSHEFDETRYPDPKAMMDRIHGMNAHLMISVWPKFYASTDHYREFDSQGWMYTRAVEDSIRDWVGPGYIGSFYDAYS
;
A
#
# COMPACT_ATOMS: atom_id res chain seq x y z
N LEU A 1 17.20 6.68 -11.26
CA LEU A 1 16.94 7.84 -10.43
C LEU A 1 16.06 7.45 -9.26
N TYR A 2 16.41 7.92 -8.08
CA TYR A 2 15.60 7.83 -6.86
C TYR A 2 15.42 9.26 -6.33
N TYR A 3 14.20 9.80 -6.36
CA TYR A 3 13.99 11.22 -6.09
C TYR A 3 12.59 11.52 -5.58
N ALA A 4 12.48 12.65 -4.86
CA ALA A 4 11.24 13.34 -4.54
C ALA A 4 11.39 14.82 -4.91
N GLY A 5 10.35 15.41 -5.49
CA GLY A 5 10.37 16.72 -6.14
C GLY A 5 10.40 16.60 -7.66
N TYR A 6 10.82 17.66 -8.34
CA TYR A 6 10.95 17.72 -9.80
C TYR A 6 12.36 17.39 -10.24
N ILE A 7 12.50 16.61 -11.30
CA ILE A 7 13.80 16.23 -11.84
C ILE A 7 13.82 16.22 -13.37
N ARG A 8 14.93 16.64 -13.94
CA ARG A 8 15.30 16.51 -15.37
C ARG A 8 16.71 15.98 -15.45
N VAL A 9 17.04 15.25 -16.50
CA VAL A 9 18.40 14.74 -16.72
C VAL A 9 18.83 15.00 -18.14
N PHE A 10 20.04 15.50 -18.27
CA PHE A 10 20.69 15.77 -19.56
C PHE A 10 21.97 14.97 -19.66
N LEU A 11 22.25 14.47 -20.86
CA LEU A 11 23.54 13.90 -21.24
C LEU A 11 24.13 14.77 -22.34
N GLY A 12 25.15 15.53 -22.01
CA GLY A 12 25.60 16.62 -22.87
C GLY A 12 24.47 17.64 -23.07
N ASN A 13 24.09 17.87 -24.30
CA ASN A 13 22.98 18.78 -24.67
C ASN A 13 21.63 18.08 -24.86
N GLU A 14 21.59 16.76 -24.77
CA GLU A 14 20.37 15.98 -24.95
C GLU A 14 19.62 15.80 -23.63
N GLU A 15 18.31 16.12 -23.60
CA GLU A 15 17.44 15.84 -22.48
C GLU A 15 16.98 14.36 -22.52
N VAL A 16 17.68 13.51 -21.76
CA VAL A 16 17.40 12.06 -21.71
C VAL A 16 16.28 11.71 -20.76
N VAL A 17 15.97 12.56 -19.79
CA VAL A 17 14.80 12.45 -18.92
C VAL A 17 14.10 13.79 -18.85
N LYS A 18 12.89 13.88 -19.43
CA LYS A 18 12.01 15.05 -19.37
C LYS A 18 11.58 15.32 -17.94
N GLU A 19 11.20 16.56 -17.65
CA GLU A 19 10.75 16.93 -16.31
C GLU A 19 9.68 15.96 -15.80
N ARG A 20 9.93 15.45 -14.60
CA ARG A 20 9.06 14.51 -13.88
C ARG A 20 8.97 14.96 -12.43
N TRP A 21 7.81 14.68 -11.84
CA TRP A 21 7.57 14.91 -10.43
C TRP A 21 7.28 13.60 -9.69
N ARG A 22 7.75 13.52 -8.44
CA ARG A 22 7.46 12.42 -7.51
C ARG A 22 7.29 12.96 -6.10
N THR A 23 6.31 12.41 -5.41
CA THR A 23 6.14 12.63 -3.97
C THR A 23 7.08 11.74 -3.16
N ALA A 24 7.45 12.19 -1.96
CA ALA A 24 8.25 11.40 -1.02
C ALA A 24 7.56 10.11 -0.54
N TRP A 25 6.25 10.07 -0.58
CA TRP A 25 5.41 8.93 -0.18
C TRP A 25 5.46 7.75 -1.14
N ASN A 26 5.89 7.97 -2.38
CA ASN A 26 6.00 6.93 -3.39
C ASN A 26 7.39 6.96 -4.03
N PRO A 27 8.41 6.47 -3.33
CA PRO A 27 9.81 6.56 -3.72
C PRO A 27 10.19 5.54 -4.79
N ASN A 28 9.46 5.48 -5.89
CA ASN A 28 9.80 4.58 -6.99
C ASN A 28 11.05 5.06 -7.72
N SER A 29 11.95 4.12 -7.98
CA SER A 29 13.09 4.36 -8.87
C SER A 29 12.61 4.51 -10.31
N TYR A 30 13.00 5.59 -10.96
CA TYR A 30 12.84 5.74 -12.40
C TYR A 30 14.10 5.24 -13.11
N LYS A 31 13.93 4.23 -13.97
CA LYS A 31 15.02 3.64 -14.76
C LYS A 31 14.95 4.20 -16.18
N PHE A 32 16.09 4.53 -16.73
CA PHE A 32 16.29 4.90 -18.12
C PHE A 32 17.64 4.35 -18.59
N SER A 33 17.78 4.14 -19.87
CA SER A 33 19.02 3.65 -20.48
C SER A 33 19.41 4.56 -21.64
N PHE A 34 20.68 4.63 -21.92
CA PHE A 34 21.25 5.27 -23.11
C PHE A 34 22.54 4.54 -23.49
N ASP A 35 22.91 4.61 -24.75
CA ASP A 35 24.10 3.97 -25.25
C ASP A 35 25.33 4.84 -24.97
N MET A 36 26.41 4.22 -24.49
CA MET A 36 27.66 4.87 -24.19
C MET A 36 28.82 4.18 -24.93
N GLU A 37 29.77 4.96 -25.43
CA GLU A 37 30.99 4.47 -26.05
C GLU A 37 32.07 4.31 -24.98
N GLN A 38 32.73 3.16 -24.98
CA GLN A 38 33.84 2.89 -24.06
C GLN A 38 34.96 3.92 -24.20
N GLY A 39 35.41 4.48 -23.09
CA GLY A 39 36.51 5.45 -23.04
C GLY A 39 36.10 6.89 -23.36
N ARG A 40 34.83 7.14 -23.73
CA ARG A 40 34.33 8.49 -23.95
C ARG A 40 33.80 9.08 -22.65
N LEU A 41 34.09 10.34 -22.39
CA LEU A 41 33.50 11.10 -21.28
C LEU A 41 32.19 11.74 -21.71
N TYR A 42 31.22 11.70 -20.81
CA TYR A 42 29.88 12.27 -21.00
C TYR A 42 29.57 13.23 -19.86
N ASP A 43 29.16 14.43 -20.20
CA ASP A 43 28.69 15.39 -19.22
C ASP A 43 27.26 15.02 -18.80
N LEU A 44 27.10 14.62 -17.55
CA LEU A 44 25.80 14.33 -16.95
C LEU A 44 25.35 15.51 -16.09
N ARG A 45 24.22 16.10 -16.43
CA ARG A 45 23.60 17.19 -15.67
C ARG A 45 22.25 16.75 -15.15
N ILE A 46 22.06 16.87 -13.84
CA ILE A 46 20.78 16.63 -13.17
C ILE A 46 20.27 17.96 -12.65
N GLU A 47 19.10 18.35 -13.10
CA GLU A 47 18.35 19.48 -12.57
C GLU A 47 17.28 18.93 -11.64
N TRP A 48 17.41 19.24 -10.35
CA TRP A 48 16.48 18.79 -9.34
C TRP A 48 15.95 19.99 -8.54
N ARG A 49 14.63 20.01 -8.31
CA ARG A 49 13.98 21.07 -7.55
C ARG A 49 13.05 20.42 -6.51
N PRO A 50 13.29 20.68 -5.21
CA PRO A 50 12.37 20.28 -4.16
C PRO A 50 11.03 21.00 -4.31
N ASP A 51 9.94 20.35 -3.86
CA ASP A 51 8.58 20.91 -3.88
C ASP A 51 8.03 21.20 -2.48
N GLY A 52 8.91 21.26 -1.48
CA GLY A 52 8.59 21.35 -0.06
C GLY A 52 8.56 19.97 0.61
N GLY A 53 8.54 19.95 1.94
CA GLY A 53 8.56 18.70 2.70
C GLY A 53 9.87 17.90 2.54
N THR A 54 9.77 16.59 2.70
CA THR A 54 10.91 15.68 2.54
C THR A 54 11.27 15.56 1.07
N SER A 55 12.48 15.95 0.73
CA SER A 55 12.99 15.92 -0.64
C SER A 55 14.36 15.26 -0.71
N TYR A 56 14.61 14.48 -1.74
CA TYR A 56 15.88 13.80 -1.97
C TYR A 56 16.12 13.56 -3.45
N CYS A 57 17.38 13.40 -3.82
CA CYS A 57 17.78 13.07 -5.19
C CYS A 57 18.99 12.13 -5.15
N GLY A 58 18.90 11.04 -5.89
CA GLY A 58 19.96 10.07 -6.04
C GLY A 58 20.02 9.48 -7.44
N LEU A 59 21.22 9.16 -7.89
CA LEU A 59 21.48 8.45 -9.14
C LEU A 59 22.28 7.19 -8.86
N ARG A 60 21.90 6.08 -9.49
CA ARG A 60 22.74 4.90 -9.64
C ARG A 60 22.91 4.60 -11.11
N ALA A 61 24.13 4.29 -11.50
CA ALA A 61 24.48 3.78 -12.83
C ALA A 61 24.77 2.27 -12.71
N TYR A 62 24.25 1.53 -13.66
CA TYR A 62 24.50 0.09 -13.79
C TYR A 62 25.14 -0.16 -15.15
N ALA A 63 26.22 -0.93 -15.17
CA ALA A 63 26.75 -1.46 -16.41
C ALA A 63 25.69 -2.38 -17.07
N PRO A 64 25.74 -2.59 -18.40
CA PRO A 64 24.91 -3.60 -19.05
C PRO A 64 25.14 -4.95 -18.39
N VAL A 65 24.04 -5.59 -18.00
CA VAL A 65 24.12 -6.94 -17.41
C VAL A 65 24.34 -7.93 -18.52
N ASP A 66 25.24 -8.89 -18.32
CA ASP A 66 25.47 -9.99 -19.23
C ASP A 66 24.14 -10.73 -19.51
N ARG A 67 23.99 -11.26 -20.73
CA ARG A 67 22.79 -11.98 -21.14
C ARG A 67 22.46 -13.14 -20.20
N ILE A 68 23.49 -13.86 -19.74
CA ILE A 68 23.34 -14.96 -18.78
C ILE A 68 22.74 -14.49 -17.44
N GLU A 69 23.09 -13.28 -16.99
CA GLU A 69 22.56 -12.72 -15.75
C GLU A 69 21.16 -12.14 -15.91
N LYS A 70 20.78 -11.69 -17.12
CA LYS A 70 19.42 -11.23 -17.40
C LYS A 70 18.39 -12.35 -17.29
N ASP A 71 18.80 -13.57 -17.59
CA ASP A 71 17.95 -14.74 -17.60
C ASP A 71 17.94 -15.47 -16.23
N ARG A 72 18.57 -14.89 -15.20
CA ARG A 72 18.58 -15.45 -13.84
C ARG A 72 17.41 -14.94 -13.02
N LEU A 73 16.74 -15.82 -12.34
CA LEU A 73 15.84 -15.53 -11.23
C LEU A 73 16.65 -15.70 -9.93
N THR A 74 16.77 -14.62 -9.16
CA THR A 74 17.36 -14.67 -7.83
C THR A 74 16.27 -14.40 -6.81
N MET A 75 16.09 -15.33 -5.88
CA MET A 75 15.24 -15.18 -4.72
C MET A 75 16.12 -15.04 -3.48
N TRP A 76 15.79 -14.09 -2.63
CA TRP A 76 16.54 -13.80 -1.43
C TRP A 76 15.59 -13.45 -0.29
N ASN A 77 15.81 -14.06 0.87
CA ASN A 77 15.04 -13.84 2.08
C ASN A 77 16.00 -13.54 3.23
N GLU A 78 15.69 -12.56 4.05
CA GLU A 78 16.59 -12.07 5.09
C GLU A 78 16.54 -12.91 6.36
N MET A 79 15.36 -13.35 6.77
CA MET A 79 15.12 -13.99 8.06
C MET A 79 14.10 -15.13 7.95
N VAL A 80 14.47 -16.18 7.23
CA VAL A 80 13.63 -17.38 7.11
C VAL A 80 14.48 -18.64 7.29
N GLN A 81 13.91 -19.68 7.88
CA GLN A 81 14.56 -20.99 8.00
C GLN A 81 14.50 -21.76 6.70
N GLU A 82 13.42 -21.59 5.94
CA GLU A 82 13.18 -22.26 4.67
C GLU A 82 12.54 -21.27 3.69
N SER A 83 12.75 -21.52 2.39
CA SER A 83 12.10 -20.78 1.30
C SER A 83 11.62 -21.75 0.26
N ASP A 84 10.30 -21.86 0.12
CA ASP A 84 9.66 -22.71 -0.89
C ASP A 84 9.16 -21.86 -2.05
N TYR A 85 9.31 -22.37 -3.24
CA TYR A 85 8.69 -21.79 -4.43
C TYR A 85 8.19 -22.84 -5.39
N TYR A 86 7.15 -22.50 -6.14
CA TYR A 86 6.58 -23.34 -7.17
C TYR A 86 6.71 -22.67 -8.52
N PHE A 87 7.33 -23.36 -9.48
CA PHE A 87 7.32 -22.94 -10.87
C PHE A 87 6.22 -23.68 -11.60
N ILE A 88 5.23 -22.95 -12.09
CA ILE A 88 4.06 -23.50 -12.76
C ILE A 88 4.20 -23.22 -14.25
N SER A 89 4.18 -24.28 -15.05
CA SER A 89 4.22 -24.20 -16.51
C SER A 89 3.00 -24.89 -17.14
N GLY A 90 2.70 -24.52 -18.38
CA GLY A 90 1.64 -25.13 -19.16
C GLY A 90 1.78 -24.74 -20.63
N ASP A 91 1.14 -25.49 -21.54
CA ASP A 91 1.18 -25.24 -22.98
C ASP A 91 0.53 -23.92 -23.40
N ASN A 92 -0.35 -23.40 -22.54
CA ASN A 92 -1.06 -22.14 -22.72
C ASN A 92 -1.49 -21.58 -21.36
N MET A 93 -2.09 -20.38 -21.35
CA MET A 93 -2.51 -19.68 -20.13
C MET A 93 -3.53 -20.51 -19.31
N ASP A 94 -4.47 -21.17 -19.96
CA ASP A 94 -5.46 -21.99 -19.27
C ASP A 94 -4.80 -23.17 -18.55
N GLY A 95 -3.78 -23.78 -19.16
CA GLY A 95 -2.98 -24.83 -18.54
C GLY A 95 -2.25 -24.35 -17.30
N VAL A 96 -1.64 -23.18 -17.34
CA VAL A 96 -0.98 -22.54 -16.18
C VAL A 96 -1.98 -22.25 -15.07
N ILE A 97 -3.14 -21.67 -15.39
CA ILE A 97 -4.20 -21.36 -14.41
C ILE A 97 -4.75 -22.63 -13.77
N ASN A 98 -5.00 -23.66 -14.55
CA ASN A 98 -5.47 -24.95 -14.03
C ASN A 98 -4.45 -25.60 -13.09
N ALA A 99 -3.18 -25.56 -13.43
CA ALA A 99 -2.11 -26.06 -12.57
C ALA A 99 -2.01 -25.24 -11.26
N LEU A 100 -2.13 -23.91 -11.34
CA LEU A 100 -2.22 -23.05 -10.15
C LEU A 100 -3.41 -23.42 -9.27
N HIS A 101 -4.60 -23.60 -9.86
CA HIS A 101 -5.81 -23.99 -9.13
C HIS A 101 -5.69 -25.38 -8.47
N SER A 102 -4.86 -26.25 -9.01
CA SER A 102 -4.59 -27.57 -8.39
C SER A 102 -3.78 -27.43 -7.10
N LEU A 103 -2.97 -26.37 -6.97
CA LEU A 103 -2.18 -26.09 -5.77
C LEU A 103 -2.98 -25.27 -4.74
N VAL A 104 -3.61 -24.18 -5.16
CA VAL A 104 -4.24 -23.20 -4.26
C VAL A 104 -5.75 -23.36 -4.12
N GLY A 105 -6.35 -24.28 -4.86
CA GLY A 105 -7.81 -24.43 -4.94
C GLY A 105 -8.44 -23.53 -6.01
N LYS A 106 -9.70 -23.78 -6.29
CA LYS A 106 -10.46 -23.01 -7.29
C LYS A 106 -10.90 -21.66 -6.72
N THR A 107 -10.81 -20.62 -7.56
CA THR A 107 -11.32 -19.29 -7.23
C THR A 107 -12.85 -19.31 -7.15
N ASN A 108 -13.39 -18.74 -6.08
CA ASN A 108 -14.83 -18.52 -5.96
C ASN A 108 -15.30 -17.39 -6.89
N MET A 109 -16.50 -17.53 -7.43
CA MET A 109 -17.12 -16.46 -8.19
C MET A 109 -17.49 -15.30 -7.25
N LEU A 110 -16.91 -14.12 -7.50
CA LEU A 110 -17.25 -12.93 -6.74
C LEU A 110 -18.65 -12.42 -7.16
N PRO A 111 -19.40 -11.81 -6.23
CA PRO A 111 -20.66 -11.15 -6.56
C PRO A 111 -20.41 -9.95 -7.48
N LYS A 112 -21.39 -9.63 -8.32
CA LYS A 112 -21.27 -8.57 -9.33
C LYS A 112 -20.91 -7.22 -8.72
N TRP A 113 -21.46 -6.87 -7.56
CA TRP A 113 -21.16 -5.62 -6.88
C TRP A 113 -19.69 -5.46 -6.45
N ALA A 114 -18.99 -6.58 -6.17
CA ALA A 114 -17.58 -6.54 -5.83
C ALA A 114 -16.69 -6.10 -7.02
N MET A 115 -17.19 -6.26 -8.25
CA MET A 115 -16.53 -5.81 -9.48
C MET A 115 -16.98 -4.40 -9.90
N GLY A 116 -17.83 -3.75 -9.12
CA GLY A 116 -18.35 -2.42 -9.38
C GLY A 116 -17.43 -1.30 -8.92
N PHE A 117 -18.00 -0.10 -8.77
CA PHE A 117 -17.25 1.07 -8.36
C PHE A 117 -17.11 1.16 -6.83
N TRP A 118 -15.87 1.36 -6.39
CA TRP A 118 -15.49 1.51 -4.99
C TRP A 118 -15.06 2.95 -4.73
N GLN A 119 -15.81 3.66 -3.89
CA GLN A 119 -15.47 5.00 -3.44
C GLN A 119 -14.67 4.92 -2.15
N SER A 120 -13.45 5.35 -2.18
CA SER A 120 -12.58 5.50 -1.01
C SER A 120 -11.98 6.90 -0.95
N ARG A 121 -11.59 7.31 0.24
CA ARG A 121 -10.71 8.44 0.51
C ARG A 121 -9.89 8.10 1.74
N GLU A 122 -8.84 8.85 2.04
CA GLU A 122 -7.92 8.55 3.13
C GLU A 122 -8.66 8.28 4.45
N HIS A 123 -9.61 9.17 4.81
CA HIS A 123 -10.62 8.86 5.84
C HIS A 123 -11.81 9.82 5.76
N TYR A 124 -12.96 9.35 6.20
CA TYR A 124 -14.15 10.17 6.45
C TYR A 124 -14.13 10.65 7.90
N GLN A 125 -14.57 11.89 8.13
CA GLN A 125 -14.51 12.51 9.45
C GLN A 125 -15.52 11.91 10.43
N ASN A 126 -16.70 11.51 9.94
CA ASN A 126 -17.78 10.97 10.78
C ASN A 126 -18.78 10.17 9.94
N GLN A 127 -19.69 9.46 10.64
CA GLN A 127 -20.72 8.64 9.99
C GLN A 127 -21.62 9.40 9.02
N ASN A 128 -21.91 10.67 9.29
CA ASN A 128 -22.78 11.45 8.41
C ASN A 128 -22.09 11.71 7.07
N GLU A 129 -20.79 11.99 7.07
CA GLU A 129 -20.05 12.20 5.84
C GLU A 129 -20.04 10.95 4.97
N VAL A 130 -19.87 9.75 5.56
CA VAL A 130 -19.94 8.47 4.83
C VAL A 130 -21.30 8.32 4.14
N VAL A 131 -22.39 8.47 4.90
CA VAL A 131 -23.77 8.34 4.38
C VAL A 131 -24.07 9.41 3.33
N GLN A 132 -23.67 10.66 3.54
CA GLN A 132 -23.89 11.74 2.59
C GLN A 132 -23.12 11.53 1.28
N THR A 133 -21.94 10.96 1.33
CA THR A 133 -21.17 10.61 0.13
C THR A 133 -21.98 9.64 -0.74
N VAL A 134 -22.49 8.54 -0.19
CA VAL A 134 -23.32 7.59 -0.95
C VAL A 134 -24.59 8.26 -1.49
N ARG A 135 -25.25 9.08 -0.66
CA ARG A 135 -26.45 9.83 -1.06
C ARG A 135 -26.18 10.75 -2.24
N GLU A 136 -25.03 11.43 -2.24
CA GLU A 136 -24.67 12.34 -3.32
C GLU A 136 -24.42 11.61 -4.63
N PHE A 137 -23.77 10.44 -4.62
CA PHE A 137 -23.66 9.58 -5.81
C PHE A 137 -25.04 9.23 -6.36
N ARG A 138 -25.99 8.82 -5.49
CA ARG A 138 -27.36 8.50 -5.88
C ARG A 138 -28.09 9.71 -6.46
N ARG A 139 -27.98 10.87 -5.79
CA ARG A 139 -28.61 12.12 -6.24
C ARG A 139 -28.14 12.54 -7.64
N ARG A 140 -26.88 12.30 -7.97
CA ARG A 140 -26.29 12.61 -9.27
C ARG A 140 -26.51 11.53 -10.32
N GLY A 141 -27.13 10.43 -9.98
CA GLY A 141 -27.31 9.29 -10.88
C GLY A 141 -25.99 8.58 -11.23
N ILE A 142 -24.97 8.73 -10.41
CA ILE A 142 -23.66 8.07 -10.60
C ILE A 142 -23.69 6.71 -9.90
N GLY A 143 -23.29 5.66 -10.60
CA GLY A 143 -23.17 4.30 -10.03
C GLY A 143 -22.15 4.25 -8.91
N LEU A 144 -22.49 3.56 -7.84
CA LEU A 144 -21.62 3.28 -6.71
C LEU A 144 -22.05 1.96 -6.09
N ASP A 145 -21.15 1.02 -5.97
CA ASP A 145 -21.43 -0.29 -5.36
C ASP A 145 -20.90 -0.39 -3.94
N ASN A 146 -19.74 0.22 -3.70
CA ASN A 146 -19.05 0.11 -2.42
C ASN A 146 -18.52 1.47 -1.94
N ILE A 147 -18.60 1.71 -0.64
CA ILE A 147 -17.89 2.81 0.01
C ILE A 147 -16.94 2.22 1.06
N VAL A 148 -15.73 2.78 1.13
CA VAL A 148 -14.69 2.31 2.05
C VAL A 148 -14.55 3.31 3.19
N GLN A 149 -14.80 2.88 4.41
CA GLN A 149 -14.36 3.56 5.62
C GLN A 149 -12.92 3.15 5.85
N ASP A 150 -12.00 3.99 5.43
CA ASP A 150 -10.57 3.77 5.58
C ASP A 150 -10.14 4.03 7.04
N TRP A 151 -8.86 4.03 7.28
CA TRP A 151 -8.27 4.15 8.61
C TRP A 151 -8.81 5.34 9.43
N ASN A 152 -8.47 5.39 10.72
CA ASN A 152 -8.80 6.49 11.64
C ASN A 152 -10.31 6.66 11.95
N TYR A 153 -11.08 5.56 11.96
CA TYR A 153 -12.46 5.57 12.46
C TYR A 153 -12.55 5.32 13.98
N TRP A 154 -11.47 4.86 14.58
CA TRP A 154 -11.29 4.62 16.01
C TRP A 154 -11.00 5.92 16.77
N LYS A 155 -11.07 5.87 18.09
CA LYS A 155 -10.70 6.95 18.96
C LYS A 155 -9.19 7.22 18.89
N GLU A 156 -8.80 8.47 19.02
CA GLU A 156 -7.38 8.84 18.97
C GLU A 156 -6.56 8.02 19.99
N GLY A 157 -5.41 7.51 19.55
CA GLY A 157 -4.55 6.65 20.36
C GLY A 157 -5.00 5.20 20.51
N GLU A 158 -6.05 4.76 19.80
CA GLU A 158 -6.64 3.41 19.92
C GLU A 158 -6.58 2.61 18.61
N TRP A 159 -5.53 2.82 17.78
CA TRP A 159 -5.36 1.99 16.59
C TRP A 159 -5.23 0.51 16.98
N GLY A 160 -6.10 -0.33 16.42
CA GLY A 160 -6.21 -1.75 16.74
C GLY A 160 -7.30 -2.09 17.76
N SER A 161 -8.05 -1.11 18.28
CA SER A 161 -9.26 -1.41 19.08
C SER A 161 -10.35 -2.06 18.23
N HIS A 162 -10.34 -1.80 16.90
CA HIS A 162 -11.40 -2.18 15.94
C HIS A 162 -12.79 -1.66 16.32
N GLU A 163 -12.85 -0.63 17.13
CA GLU A 163 -14.07 0.02 17.55
C GLU A 163 -14.21 1.38 16.87
N PHE A 164 -15.44 1.77 16.59
CA PHE A 164 -15.74 3.11 16.12
C PHE A 164 -15.69 4.13 17.27
N ASP A 165 -15.09 5.29 17.00
CA ASP A 165 -15.18 6.43 17.91
C ASP A 165 -16.63 6.88 18.03
N GLU A 166 -17.22 6.67 19.20
CA GLU A 166 -18.65 6.96 19.47
C GLU A 166 -19.04 8.42 19.23
N THR A 167 -18.09 9.36 19.34
CA THR A 167 -18.37 10.79 19.10
C THR A 167 -18.54 11.09 17.62
N ARG A 168 -17.81 10.41 16.77
CA ARG A 168 -17.82 10.57 15.31
C ARG A 168 -18.79 9.58 14.64
N TYR A 169 -18.96 8.42 15.21
CA TYR A 169 -19.78 7.32 14.72
C TYR A 169 -20.71 6.80 15.82
N PRO A 170 -21.67 7.64 16.29
CA PRO A 170 -22.53 7.29 17.44
C PRO A 170 -23.46 6.09 17.19
N ASP A 171 -23.73 5.75 15.94
CA ASP A 171 -24.56 4.59 15.59
C ASP A 171 -24.05 3.95 14.28
N PRO A 172 -22.96 3.16 14.33
CA PRO A 172 -22.40 2.49 13.16
C PRO A 172 -23.39 1.53 12.48
N LYS A 173 -24.28 0.91 13.28
CA LYS A 173 -25.30 0.02 12.73
C LYS A 173 -26.28 0.80 11.85
N ALA A 174 -26.83 1.90 12.34
CA ALA A 174 -27.73 2.74 11.54
C ALA A 174 -27.01 3.35 10.31
N MET A 175 -25.71 3.63 10.41
CA MET A 175 -24.92 4.05 9.26
C MET A 175 -24.90 2.95 8.18
N MET A 176 -24.58 1.70 8.55
CA MET A 176 -24.58 0.56 7.64
C MET A 176 -25.96 0.31 7.04
N ASP A 177 -27.01 0.32 7.85
CA ASP A 177 -28.38 0.10 7.39
C ASP A 177 -28.80 1.15 6.34
N ARG A 178 -28.42 2.42 6.52
CA ARG A 178 -28.68 3.49 5.55
C ARG A 178 -27.92 3.29 4.26
N ILE A 179 -26.65 2.85 4.31
CA ILE A 179 -25.81 2.57 3.14
C ILE A 179 -26.41 1.39 2.36
N HIS A 180 -26.74 0.30 3.05
CA HIS A 180 -27.40 -0.87 2.45
C HIS A 180 -28.75 -0.52 1.85
N GLY A 181 -29.54 0.32 2.53
CA GLY A 181 -30.81 0.83 2.01
C GLY A 181 -30.69 1.68 0.74
N MET A 182 -29.52 2.20 0.46
CA MET A 182 -29.17 2.88 -0.81
C MET A 182 -28.53 1.94 -1.84
N ASN A 183 -28.58 0.63 -1.63
CA ASN A 183 -28.00 -0.37 -2.52
C ASN A 183 -26.48 -0.21 -2.72
N ALA A 184 -25.78 0.04 -1.64
CA ALA A 184 -24.32 0.09 -1.60
C ALA A 184 -23.80 -0.76 -0.43
N HIS A 185 -22.56 -1.22 -0.52
CA HIS A 185 -21.89 -1.97 0.54
C HIS A 185 -20.87 -1.08 1.25
N LEU A 186 -20.59 -1.37 2.51
CA LEU A 186 -19.54 -0.72 3.30
C LEU A 186 -18.41 -1.71 3.55
N MET A 187 -17.17 -1.29 3.29
CA MET A 187 -15.96 -1.98 3.71
C MET A 187 -15.23 -1.13 4.74
N ILE A 188 -14.67 -1.78 5.75
CA ILE A 188 -13.82 -1.16 6.76
C ILE A 188 -12.37 -1.56 6.48
N SER A 189 -11.45 -0.60 6.56
CA SER A 189 -10.01 -0.86 6.52
C SER A 189 -9.55 -1.35 7.88
N VAL A 190 -9.01 -2.56 7.92
CA VAL A 190 -8.50 -3.17 9.16
C VAL A 190 -7.02 -3.47 8.98
N TRP A 191 -6.19 -2.92 9.85
CA TRP A 191 -4.75 -3.16 9.87
C TRP A 191 -4.39 -4.14 10.98
N PRO A 192 -3.43 -5.03 10.77
CA PRO A 192 -2.94 -5.94 11.80
C PRO A 192 -1.97 -5.24 12.76
N LYS A 193 -2.20 -3.95 13.03
CA LYS A 193 -1.40 -3.09 13.89
C LYS A 193 -2.21 -2.71 15.12
N PHE A 194 -1.56 -2.79 16.28
CA PHE A 194 -2.19 -2.54 17.57
C PHE A 194 -1.31 -1.63 18.42
N TYR A 195 -1.90 -0.56 18.93
CA TYR A 195 -1.22 0.25 19.92
C TYR A 195 -1.19 -0.47 21.26
N ALA A 196 -0.09 -0.33 22.00
CA ALA A 196 0.13 -1.00 23.27
C ALA A 196 -0.92 -0.65 24.35
N SER A 197 -1.66 0.43 24.15
CA SER A 197 -2.79 0.86 24.99
C SER A 197 -4.08 0.08 24.77
N THR A 198 -4.22 -0.64 23.66
CA THR A 198 -5.47 -1.33 23.30
C THR A 198 -5.62 -2.67 24.02
N ASP A 199 -6.87 -3.08 24.24
CA ASP A 199 -7.18 -4.37 24.85
C ASP A 199 -6.72 -5.54 23.97
N HIS A 200 -6.92 -5.45 22.67
CA HIS A 200 -6.43 -6.47 21.73
C HIS A 200 -4.92 -6.64 21.77
N TYR A 201 -4.15 -5.55 21.91
CA TYR A 201 -2.70 -5.66 22.10
C TYR A 201 -2.39 -6.48 23.37
N ARG A 202 -3.00 -6.13 24.49
CA ARG A 202 -2.76 -6.81 25.78
C ARG A 202 -3.14 -8.28 25.74
N GLU A 203 -4.27 -8.59 25.10
CA GLU A 203 -4.71 -9.96 24.88
C GLU A 203 -3.68 -10.75 24.08
N PHE A 204 -3.30 -10.26 22.91
CA PHE A 204 -2.36 -10.94 22.00
C PHE A 204 -0.96 -11.04 22.57
N ASP A 205 -0.48 -10.00 23.26
CA ASP A 205 0.81 -9.99 23.94
C ASP A 205 0.87 -11.05 25.05
N SER A 206 -0.21 -11.19 25.82
CA SER A 206 -0.31 -12.22 26.85
C SER A 206 -0.23 -13.65 26.34
N GLN A 207 -0.56 -13.86 25.07
CA GLN A 207 -0.47 -15.15 24.37
C GLN A 207 0.86 -15.33 23.62
N GLY A 208 1.71 -14.32 23.61
CA GLY A 208 2.96 -14.32 22.85
C GLY A 208 2.78 -14.16 21.33
N TRP A 209 1.67 -13.60 20.88
CA TRP A 209 1.34 -13.43 19.46
C TRP A 209 1.73 -12.07 18.88
N MET A 210 2.40 -11.23 19.66
CA MET A 210 2.83 -9.91 19.21
C MET A 210 4.32 -9.88 18.90
N TYR A 211 4.72 -9.12 17.89
CA TYR A 211 6.12 -8.73 17.74
C TYR A 211 6.45 -7.68 18.80
N THR A 212 7.23 -8.05 19.82
CA THR A 212 7.41 -7.22 21.02
C THR A 212 8.49 -6.16 20.87
N ARG A 213 9.50 -6.39 20.03
CA ARG A 213 10.71 -5.55 19.97
C ARG A 213 10.42 -4.06 19.71
N ALA A 214 9.46 -3.74 18.83
CA ALA A 214 9.12 -2.34 18.56
C ALA A 214 8.58 -1.62 19.81
N VAL A 215 7.87 -2.34 20.66
CA VAL A 215 7.33 -1.82 21.93
C VAL A 215 8.43 -1.71 22.99
N GLU A 216 9.29 -2.72 23.12
CA GLU A 216 10.46 -2.74 24.01
C GLU A 216 11.41 -1.57 23.71
N ASP A 217 11.70 -1.34 22.42
CA ASP A 217 12.53 -0.24 21.94
C ASP A 217 11.80 1.12 21.94
N SER A 218 10.53 1.16 22.36
CA SER A 218 9.67 2.36 22.39
C SER A 218 9.61 3.09 21.05
N ILE A 219 9.59 2.35 19.94
CA ILE A 219 9.51 2.92 18.59
C ILE A 219 8.12 3.51 18.37
N ARG A 220 8.11 4.82 18.07
CA ARG A 220 6.89 5.56 17.81
C ARG A 220 6.56 5.57 16.32
N ASP A 221 5.28 5.52 16.01
CA ASP A 221 4.81 5.71 14.64
C ASP A 221 4.73 7.21 14.26
N TRP A 222 4.23 7.47 13.07
CA TRP A 222 4.12 8.83 12.49
C TRP A 222 2.75 9.47 12.72
N VAL A 223 1.82 8.80 13.38
CA VAL A 223 0.44 9.27 13.57
C VAL A 223 0.35 10.17 14.79
N GLY A 224 -0.20 11.36 14.63
CA GLY A 224 -0.36 12.33 15.72
C GLY A 224 0.94 12.60 16.46
N PRO A 225 0.98 12.44 17.80
CA PRO A 225 2.19 12.65 18.60
C PRO A 225 3.20 11.49 18.48
N GLY A 226 2.88 10.45 17.74
CA GLY A 226 3.59 9.18 17.66
C GLY A 226 3.22 8.22 18.80
N TYR A 227 2.61 7.10 18.44
CA TYR A 227 2.16 6.07 19.38
C TYR A 227 3.03 4.83 19.31
N ILE A 228 3.18 4.15 20.45
CA ILE A 228 3.91 2.90 20.55
C ILE A 228 2.95 1.76 20.27
N GLY A 229 3.33 0.88 19.34
CA GLY A 229 2.53 -0.28 18.95
C GLY A 229 3.32 -1.24 18.09
N SER A 230 2.71 -2.38 17.78
CA SER A 230 3.30 -3.40 16.94
C SER A 230 2.25 -4.16 16.14
N PHE A 231 2.70 -5.12 15.37
CA PHE A 231 1.87 -6.04 14.59
C PHE A 231 1.79 -7.40 15.31
N TYR A 232 0.71 -8.14 15.08
CA TYR A 232 0.65 -9.51 15.53
C TYR A 232 1.46 -10.44 14.63
N ASP A 233 1.95 -11.54 15.16
CA ASP A 233 2.60 -12.60 14.42
C ASP A 233 1.53 -13.54 13.83
N ALA A 234 1.37 -13.49 12.52
CA ALA A 234 0.38 -14.32 11.83
C ALA A 234 0.73 -15.82 11.80
N TYR A 235 1.90 -16.19 12.30
CA TYR A 235 2.36 -17.58 12.36
C TYR A 235 2.33 -18.18 13.78
N SER A 236 1.85 -17.43 14.75
CA SER A 236 1.69 -17.90 16.13
C SER A 236 0.48 -18.81 16.33
#